data_3354d1253baa8aeb603e3bbea2209ff1
#
_entry.id   3354d1253baa8aeb603e3bbea2209ff1
#
_cell.length_a   1.000
_cell.length_b   1.000
_cell.length_c   1.000
_cell.angle_alpha   90.00
_cell.angle_beta   90.00
_cell.angle_gamma   90.00
#
_symmetry.space_group_name_H-M   'P 1'
#
loop_
_entity.id
_entity.type
_entity.pdbx_description
1 polymer ?
#
loop_
_entity_poly.entity_id
_entity_poly.type
_entity_poly.pdbx_seq_one_letter_code
_entity_poly.pdbx_strand_id
1 'polypeptide(L)'
;MVLKRKWKFEVFKDTKKVSININPSIVLLAVKPNQLSQALSNEFLQITKNSLIISIIAGKSLKELKKVTKNCNCVRAMTNTPASVGMGTSLVFYDRNTGQKNKKLSNNFLSLIGQVNETKSEKQMDIFTAIFGGGPAYIYLFIDVLTQISKKAKFKNSRNMVIQTFLGSLLLLLSEKDEPVNLKKKVTSKGGTTESALSILENNKGLNNLMQKALKKAEQRSRELNKI
;
A
#
# COMPACT_ATOMS: atom_id res chain seq x y z
N MET A 1 15.66 -0.92 -18.94
CA MET A 1 16.77 -1.83 -19.32
C MET A 1 17.23 -2.75 -18.16
N VAL A 2 17.36 -2.25 -16.94
CA VAL A 2 17.77 -3.04 -15.76
C VAL A 2 16.78 -4.19 -15.43
N LEU A 3 15.48 -3.95 -15.50
CA LEU A 3 14.45 -4.95 -15.20
C LEU A 3 14.50 -6.16 -16.17
N LYS A 4 14.68 -5.93 -17.46
CA LYS A 4 14.75 -7.01 -18.47
C LYS A 4 15.89 -7.99 -18.20
N ARG A 5 17.06 -7.49 -17.76
CA ARG A 5 18.22 -8.34 -17.45
C ARG A 5 18.01 -9.20 -16.20
N LYS A 6 17.32 -8.65 -15.19
CA LYS A 6 17.10 -9.32 -13.90
C LYS A 6 16.02 -10.40 -13.97
N TRP A 7 14.94 -10.18 -14.73
CA TRP A 7 13.71 -10.95 -14.61
C TRP A 7 13.30 -11.72 -15.87
N LYS A 8 14.08 -11.67 -16.95
CA LYS A 8 13.82 -12.40 -18.23
C LYS A 8 12.40 -12.16 -18.79
N PHE A 9 11.90 -10.92 -18.74
CA PHE A 9 10.61 -10.56 -19.35
C PHE A 9 10.79 -9.46 -20.41
N GLU A 10 9.81 -9.32 -21.28
CA GLU A 10 9.79 -8.27 -22.28
C GLU A 10 9.41 -6.92 -21.69
N VAL A 11 10.10 -5.87 -22.13
CA VAL A 11 9.86 -4.48 -21.70
C VAL A 11 9.60 -3.63 -22.92
N PHE A 12 8.45 -3.01 -22.95
CA PHE A 12 8.05 -2.05 -23.98
C PHE A 12 7.98 -0.64 -23.39
N LYS A 13 8.44 0.35 -24.14
CA LYS A 13 8.32 1.77 -23.74
C LYS A 13 6.92 2.32 -24.01
N ASP A 14 6.18 1.70 -24.91
CA ASP A 14 4.85 2.13 -25.35
C ASP A 14 3.95 0.89 -25.49
N THR A 15 2.73 1.01 -24.99
CA THR A 15 1.72 -0.05 -25.11
C THR A 15 1.35 -0.39 -26.54
N LYS A 16 1.51 0.55 -27.50
CA LYS A 16 1.34 0.32 -28.95
C LYS A 16 2.31 -0.70 -29.53
N LYS A 17 3.44 -0.92 -28.87
CA LYS A 17 4.47 -1.88 -29.31
C LYS A 17 4.25 -3.30 -28.79
N VAL A 18 3.25 -3.49 -27.93
CA VAL A 18 2.86 -4.82 -27.47
C VAL A 18 2.14 -5.53 -28.60
N SER A 19 2.56 -6.76 -28.93
CA SER A 19 1.94 -7.53 -29.99
C SER A 19 0.45 -7.74 -29.75
N ILE A 20 -0.38 -7.52 -30.79
CA ILE A 20 -1.83 -7.75 -30.75
C ILE A 20 -2.20 -9.23 -30.54
N ASN A 21 -1.25 -10.13 -30.77
CA ASN A 21 -1.44 -11.57 -30.57
C ASN A 21 -1.28 -12.00 -29.10
N ILE A 22 -0.86 -11.10 -28.20
CA ILE A 22 -0.82 -11.37 -26.77
C ILE A 22 -2.24 -11.33 -26.23
N ASN A 23 -2.62 -12.40 -25.53
CA ASN A 23 -3.90 -12.49 -24.83
C ASN A 23 -3.67 -12.67 -23.32
N PRO A 24 -3.39 -11.60 -22.57
CA PRO A 24 -3.05 -11.69 -21.16
C PRO A 24 -4.26 -12.06 -20.31
N SER A 25 -4.10 -13.00 -19.40
CA SER A 25 -5.13 -13.34 -18.41
C SER A 25 -5.35 -12.22 -17.39
N ILE A 26 -4.27 -11.52 -17.01
CA ILE A 26 -4.28 -10.41 -16.06
C ILE A 26 -3.53 -9.22 -16.66
N VAL A 27 -4.05 -8.04 -16.43
CA VAL A 27 -3.38 -6.75 -16.69
C VAL A 27 -3.37 -5.94 -15.41
N LEU A 28 -2.16 -5.60 -14.93
CA LEU A 28 -1.99 -4.73 -13.77
C LEU A 28 -1.80 -3.28 -14.23
N LEU A 29 -2.73 -2.41 -13.84
CA LEU A 29 -2.59 -0.96 -14.03
C LEU A 29 -1.91 -0.35 -12.79
N ALA A 30 -0.64 0.03 -12.95
CA ALA A 30 0.23 0.56 -11.90
C ALA A 30 0.86 1.91 -12.27
N VAL A 31 0.18 2.71 -13.07
CA VAL A 31 0.61 4.05 -13.49
C VAL A 31 0.11 5.13 -12.54
N LYS A 32 0.70 6.33 -12.59
CA LYS A 32 0.15 7.49 -11.86
C LYS A 32 -1.22 7.88 -12.42
N PRO A 33 -2.15 8.42 -11.60
CA PRO A 33 -3.51 8.75 -12.03
C PRO A 33 -3.57 9.62 -13.30
N ASN A 34 -2.68 10.60 -13.42
CA ASN A 34 -2.58 11.50 -14.58
C ASN A 34 -1.97 10.86 -15.84
N GLN A 35 -1.42 9.67 -15.73
CA GLN A 35 -0.83 8.93 -16.87
C GLN A 35 -1.76 7.84 -17.41
N LEU A 36 -2.91 7.62 -16.78
CA LEU A 36 -3.82 6.52 -17.13
C LEU A 36 -4.27 6.61 -18.59
N SER A 37 -4.73 7.77 -19.05
CA SER A 37 -5.19 7.98 -20.43
C SER A 37 -4.09 7.74 -21.47
N GLN A 38 -2.85 8.07 -21.17
CA GLN A 38 -1.71 7.81 -22.05
C GLN A 38 -1.36 6.33 -22.13
N ALA A 39 -1.59 5.56 -21.06
CA ALA A 39 -1.34 4.13 -21.02
C ALA A 39 -2.38 3.30 -21.79
N LEU A 40 -3.56 3.86 -22.06
CA LEU A 40 -4.69 3.17 -22.68
C LEU A 40 -4.80 3.51 -24.19
N SER A 41 -3.86 2.98 -25.00
CA SER A 41 -4.00 3.08 -26.48
C SER A 41 -5.12 2.17 -26.98
N ASN A 42 -5.61 2.41 -28.20
CA ASN A 42 -6.64 1.55 -28.81
C ASN A 42 -6.17 0.10 -28.95
N GLU A 43 -4.92 -0.10 -29.33
CA GLU A 43 -4.30 -1.42 -29.42
C GLU A 43 -4.27 -2.11 -28.06
N PHE A 44 -3.88 -1.37 -26.99
CA PHE A 44 -3.90 -1.88 -25.62
C PHE A 44 -5.32 -2.31 -25.20
N LEU A 45 -6.33 -1.51 -25.52
CA LEU A 45 -7.73 -1.83 -25.20
C LEU A 45 -8.22 -3.09 -25.94
N GLN A 46 -7.76 -3.35 -27.18
CA GLN A 46 -8.06 -4.58 -27.91
C GLN A 46 -7.44 -5.81 -27.26
N ILE A 47 -6.14 -5.74 -26.92
CA ILE A 47 -5.40 -6.83 -26.29
C ILE A 47 -6.02 -7.20 -24.92
N THR A 48 -6.51 -6.21 -24.17
CA THR A 48 -6.99 -6.39 -22.80
C THR A 48 -8.48 -6.68 -22.69
N LYS A 49 -9.20 -6.76 -23.81
CA LYS A 49 -10.68 -6.91 -23.85
C LYS A 49 -11.20 -8.08 -23.01
N ASN A 50 -10.49 -9.20 -23.01
CA ASN A 50 -10.86 -10.43 -22.27
C ASN A 50 -10.07 -10.62 -20.96
N SER A 51 -9.17 -9.70 -20.62
CA SER A 51 -8.31 -9.79 -19.45
C SER A 51 -9.03 -9.40 -18.18
N LEU A 52 -8.58 -9.92 -17.05
CA LEU A 52 -8.88 -9.33 -15.76
C LEU A 52 -7.97 -8.10 -15.55
N ILE A 53 -8.57 -6.93 -15.44
CA ILE A 53 -7.84 -5.69 -15.16
C ILE A 53 -7.81 -5.47 -13.64
N ILE A 54 -6.62 -5.48 -13.07
CA ILE A 54 -6.38 -5.14 -11.67
C ILE A 54 -5.75 -3.74 -11.65
N SER A 55 -6.41 -2.77 -11.03
CA SER A 55 -5.87 -1.42 -10.87
C SER A 55 -5.44 -1.17 -9.45
N ILE A 56 -4.19 -0.73 -9.27
CA ILE A 56 -3.65 -0.21 -8.00
C ILE A 56 -3.47 1.31 -8.05
N ILE A 57 -4.16 1.98 -8.96
CA ILE A 57 -4.08 3.43 -9.14
C ILE A 57 -4.85 4.12 -8.00
N ALA A 58 -4.17 4.97 -7.25
CA ALA A 58 -4.80 5.78 -6.22
C ALA A 58 -5.84 6.72 -6.83
N GLY A 59 -6.98 6.89 -6.14
CA GLY A 59 -7.96 7.88 -6.53
C GLY A 59 -8.79 7.57 -7.78
N LYS A 60 -8.76 6.38 -8.36
CA LYS A 60 -9.63 6.01 -9.51
C LYS A 60 -10.67 5.00 -9.09
N SER A 61 -11.95 5.36 -9.24
CA SER A 61 -13.08 4.47 -8.92
C SER A 61 -13.20 3.32 -9.92
N LEU A 62 -13.81 2.21 -9.46
CA LEU A 62 -14.06 1.06 -10.32
C LEU A 62 -14.95 1.43 -11.52
N LYS A 63 -15.91 2.34 -11.32
CA LYS A 63 -16.77 2.87 -12.40
C LYS A 63 -15.94 3.58 -13.47
N GLU A 64 -15.00 4.45 -13.07
CA GLU A 64 -14.11 5.14 -14.00
C GLU A 64 -13.18 4.17 -14.73
N LEU A 65 -12.60 3.22 -13.99
CA LEU A 65 -11.72 2.20 -14.57
C LEU A 65 -12.46 1.42 -15.69
N LYS A 66 -13.67 0.92 -15.42
CA LYS A 66 -14.49 0.22 -16.42
C LYS A 66 -14.80 1.10 -17.64
N LYS A 67 -15.10 2.38 -17.41
CA LYS A 67 -15.37 3.34 -18.49
C LYS A 67 -14.15 3.55 -19.39
N VAL A 68 -12.97 3.81 -18.81
CA VAL A 68 -11.77 4.12 -19.60
C VAL A 68 -11.12 2.89 -20.22
N THR A 69 -11.19 1.73 -19.57
CA THR A 69 -10.66 0.47 -20.11
C THR A 69 -11.64 -0.22 -21.08
N LYS A 70 -12.89 0.25 -21.16
CA LYS A 70 -13.97 -0.41 -21.92
C LYS A 70 -14.12 -1.90 -21.58
N ASN A 71 -13.76 -2.28 -20.34
CA ASN A 71 -13.74 -3.66 -19.86
C ASN A 71 -14.54 -3.77 -18.56
N CYS A 72 -15.46 -4.73 -18.52
CA CYS A 72 -16.28 -4.99 -17.31
C CYS A 72 -15.56 -5.85 -16.26
N ASN A 73 -14.49 -6.55 -16.64
CA ASN A 73 -13.69 -7.39 -15.74
C ASN A 73 -12.60 -6.58 -15.01
N CYS A 74 -13.01 -5.55 -14.29
CA CYS A 74 -12.11 -4.70 -13.53
C CYS A 74 -12.21 -4.98 -12.03
N VAL A 75 -11.06 -4.93 -11.36
CA VAL A 75 -10.91 -5.02 -9.91
C VAL A 75 -10.12 -3.81 -9.46
N ARG A 76 -10.61 -3.12 -8.45
CA ARG A 76 -9.87 -2.04 -7.79
C ARG A 76 -9.12 -2.61 -6.61
N ALA A 77 -7.82 -2.44 -6.59
CA ALA A 77 -6.97 -2.79 -5.46
C ALA A 77 -6.14 -1.58 -5.05
N MET A 78 -5.61 -1.62 -3.84
CA MET A 78 -4.60 -0.68 -3.36
C MET A 78 -3.60 -1.49 -2.53
N THR A 79 -2.32 -1.22 -2.73
CA THR A 79 -1.23 -1.86 -2.00
C THR A 79 -0.22 -0.82 -1.52
N ASN A 80 0.85 -1.26 -0.88
CA ASN A 80 1.91 -0.39 -0.38
C ASN A 80 3.31 -0.87 -0.80
N THR A 81 4.32 -0.04 -0.59
CA THR A 81 5.70 -0.29 -1.04
C THR A 81 6.37 -1.55 -0.46
N PRO A 82 6.06 -2.07 0.74
CA PRO A 82 6.57 -3.36 1.20
C PRO A 82 6.22 -4.55 0.31
N ALA A 83 5.27 -4.40 -0.60
CA ALA A 83 4.99 -5.36 -1.67
C ALA A 83 6.26 -5.75 -2.48
N SER A 84 7.24 -4.85 -2.60
CA SER A 84 8.50 -5.11 -3.31
C SER A 84 9.38 -6.19 -2.66
N VAL A 85 9.11 -6.51 -1.40
CA VAL A 85 9.77 -7.56 -0.63
C VAL A 85 8.79 -8.67 -0.19
N GLY A 86 7.61 -8.74 -0.81
CA GLY A 86 6.59 -9.75 -0.51
C GLY A 86 5.81 -9.53 0.80
N MET A 87 5.96 -8.35 1.41
CA MET A 87 5.35 -7.97 2.71
C MET A 87 4.33 -6.85 2.56
N GLY A 88 3.72 -6.74 1.39
CA GLY A 88 2.70 -5.73 1.13
C GLY A 88 1.40 -6.02 1.87
N THR A 89 0.61 -4.98 2.09
CA THR A 89 -0.78 -5.09 2.52
C THR A 89 -1.65 -4.52 1.41
N SER A 90 -2.55 -5.35 0.89
CA SER A 90 -3.46 -4.98 -0.20
C SER A 90 -4.90 -4.99 0.28
N LEU A 91 -5.68 -4.00 -0.14
CA LEU A 91 -7.14 -3.99 -0.05
C LEU A 91 -7.73 -4.12 -1.45
N VAL A 92 -8.73 -4.98 -1.61
CA VAL A 92 -9.39 -5.23 -2.89
C VAL A 92 -10.88 -4.93 -2.78
N PHE A 93 -11.39 -4.22 -3.76
CA PHE A 93 -12.82 -3.98 -3.92
C PHE A 93 -13.31 -4.64 -5.21
N TYR A 94 -14.34 -5.46 -5.07
CA TYR A 94 -15.07 -6.09 -6.16
C TYR A 94 -16.46 -5.50 -6.27
N ASP A 95 -16.94 -5.30 -7.48
CA ASP A 95 -18.36 -5.00 -7.63
C ASP A 95 -19.21 -6.29 -7.55
N ARG A 96 -20.54 -6.09 -7.50
CA ARG A 96 -21.50 -7.19 -7.34
C ARG A 96 -21.44 -8.21 -8.48
N ASN A 97 -21.00 -7.78 -9.66
CA ASN A 97 -20.96 -8.60 -10.88
C ASN A 97 -19.60 -9.30 -11.08
N THR A 98 -18.66 -9.10 -10.17
CA THR A 98 -17.35 -9.77 -10.27
C THR A 98 -17.50 -11.25 -9.96
N GLY A 99 -17.34 -12.10 -10.99
CA GLY A 99 -17.45 -13.55 -10.87
C GLY A 99 -16.36 -14.15 -9.96
N GLN A 100 -16.65 -15.31 -9.36
CA GLN A 100 -15.74 -16.01 -8.44
C GLN A 100 -14.37 -16.33 -9.07
N LYS A 101 -14.33 -16.66 -10.38
CA LYS A 101 -13.09 -16.88 -11.12
C LYS A 101 -12.18 -15.65 -11.05
N ASN A 102 -12.71 -14.46 -11.29
CA ASN A 102 -11.94 -13.21 -11.28
C ASN A 102 -11.52 -12.83 -9.86
N LYS A 103 -12.36 -13.06 -8.86
CA LYS A 103 -12.00 -12.88 -7.45
C LYS A 103 -10.82 -13.78 -7.04
N LYS A 104 -10.91 -15.07 -7.34
CA LYS A 104 -9.83 -16.03 -7.04
C LYS A 104 -8.54 -15.66 -7.79
N LEU A 105 -8.65 -15.29 -9.06
CA LEU A 105 -7.50 -14.93 -9.88
C LEU A 105 -6.78 -13.68 -9.35
N SER A 106 -7.53 -12.62 -9.00
CA SER A 106 -6.96 -11.40 -8.42
C SER A 106 -6.35 -11.62 -7.04
N ASN A 107 -7.01 -12.41 -6.18
CA ASN A 107 -6.48 -12.73 -4.85
C ASN A 107 -5.17 -13.52 -4.97
N ASN A 108 -5.12 -14.55 -5.81
CA ASN A 108 -3.91 -15.34 -6.04
C ASN A 108 -2.78 -14.48 -6.57
N PHE A 109 -3.07 -13.55 -7.50
CA PHE A 109 -2.07 -12.65 -8.05
C PHE A 109 -1.52 -11.68 -7.01
N LEU A 110 -2.41 -11.04 -6.23
CA LEU A 110 -2.01 -10.06 -5.23
C LEU A 110 -1.34 -10.70 -3.99
N SER A 111 -1.68 -11.95 -3.66
CA SER A 111 -1.03 -12.66 -2.56
C SER A 111 0.45 -12.95 -2.78
N LEU A 112 0.93 -12.89 -4.03
CA LEU A 112 2.36 -12.99 -4.35
C LEU A 112 3.19 -11.84 -3.78
N ILE A 113 2.55 -10.71 -3.47
CA ILE A 113 3.22 -9.50 -2.97
C ILE A 113 2.88 -9.18 -1.51
N GLY A 114 2.12 -10.03 -0.82
CA GLY A 114 1.80 -9.89 0.59
C GLY A 114 0.36 -10.27 0.94
N GLN A 115 -0.15 -9.74 2.04
CA GLN A 115 -1.48 -10.01 2.55
C GLN A 115 -2.55 -9.30 1.70
N VAL A 116 -3.66 -10.02 1.41
CA VAL A 116 -4.81 -9.48 0.67
C VAL A 116 -6.03 -9.46 1.59
N ASN A 117 -6.71 -8.32 1.64
CA ASN A 117 -7.95 -8.11 2.36
C ASN A 117 -9.04 -7.65 1.38
N GLU A 118 -10.28 -8.05 1.61
CA GLU A 118 -11.42 -7.64 0.79
C GLU A 118 -12.29 -6.61 1.52
N THR A 119 -12.81 -5.65 0.78
CA THR A 119 -13.84 -4.73 1.30
C THR A 119 -15.11 -4.78 0.46
N LYS A 120 -16.25 -4.61 1.13
CA LYS A 120 -17.56 -4.44 0.49
C LYS A 120 -17.87 -2.98 0.13
N SER A 121 -17.05 -2.03 0.59
CA SER A 121 -17.27 -0.60 0.40
C SER A 121 -16.09 0.04 -0.32
N GLU A 122 -16.31 0.52 -1.53
CA GLU A 122 -15.29 1.24 -2.29
C GLU A 122 -14.79 2.51 -1.56
N LYS A 123 -15.62 3.11 -0.71
CA LYS A 123 -15.24 4.28 0.12
C LYS A 123 -14.09 3.98 1.09
N GLN A 124 -13.93 2.71 1.50
CA GLN A 124 -12.82 2.31 2.37
C GLN A 124 -11.46 2.35 1.67
N MET A 125 -11.42 2.38 0.34
CA MET A 125 -10.16 2.47 -0.41
C MET A 125 -9.40 3.77 -0.13
N ASP A 126 -10.09 4.87 0.15
CA ASP A 126 -9.44 6.16 0.41
C ASP A 126 -8.78 6.19 1.80
N ILE A 127 -9.49 5.72 2.82
CA ILE A 127 -8.92 5.62 4.17
C ILE A 127 -7.83 4.54 4.23
N PHE A 128 -8.00 3.43 3.50
CA PHE A 128 -6.94 2.43 3.36
C PHE A 128 -5.68 3.04 2.73
N THR A 129 -5.84 3.83 1.68
CA THR A 129 -4.72 4.53 1.03
C THR A 129 -4.00 5.44 2.03
N ALA A 130 -4.75 6.18 2.85
CA ALA A 130 -4.17 7.04 3.87
C ALA A 130 -3.41 6.25 4.94
N ILE A 131 -4.01 5.20 5.51
CA ILE A 131 -3.41 4.44 6.62
C ILE A 131 -2.30 3.50 6.15
N PHE A 132 -2.60 2.65 5.17
CA PHE A 132 -1.72 1.54 4.79
C PHE A 132 -0.89 1.84 3.54
N GLY A 133 -1.45 2.59 2.58
CA GLY A 133 -0.70 3.05 1.41
C GLY A 133 0.41 4.03 1.80
N GLY A 134 0.08 5.02 2.64
CA GLY A 134 1.01 5.98 3.21
C GLY A 134 1.81 5.46 4.41
N GLY A 135 1.36 4.37 5.04
CA GLY A 135 1.91 3.81 6.28
C GLY A 135 3.42 3.64 6.31
N PRO A 136 4.06 3.10 5.26
CA PRO A 136 5.51 2.98 5.22
C PRO A 136 6.25 4.30 5.44
N ALA A 137 5.72 5.41 4.90
CA ALA A 137 6.33 6.73 5.08
C ALA A 137 6.27 7.20 6.55
N TYR A 138 5.22 6.87 7.26
CA TYR A 138 5.09 7.18 8.69
C TYR A 138 6.10 6.40 9.53
N ILE A 139 6.28 5.12 9.23
CA ILE A 139 7.29 4.27 9.88
C ILE A 139 8.70 4.83 9.58
N TYR A 140 9.00 5.19 8.34
CA TYR A 140 10.29 5.78 7.97
C TYR A 140 10.54 7.12 8.69
N LEU A 141 9.49 7.94 8.88
CA LEU A 141 9.59 9.18 9.65
C LEU A 141 9.98 8.90 11.11
N PHE A 142 9.33 7.93 11.78
CA PHE A 142 9.68 7.55 13.14
C PHE A 142 11.12 7.04 13.23
N ILE A 143 11.54 6.17 12.31
CA ILE A 143 12.91 5.65 12.23
C ILE A 143 13.90 6.79 12.03
N ASP A 144 13.60 7.75 11.15
CA ASP A 144 14.47 8.90 10.87
C ASP A 144 14.63 9.79 12.10
N VAL A 145 13.53 10.19 12.74
CA VAL A 145 13.55 11.03 13.95
C VAL A 145 14.39 10.37 15.07
N LEU A 146 14.15 9.11 15.38
CA LEU A 146 14.93 8.40 16.41
C LEU A 146 16.39 8.23 16.00
N THR A 147 16.68 8.03 14.73
CA THR A 147 18.05 7.96 14.22
C THR A 147 18.78 9.29 14.38
N GLN A 148 18.12 10.41 14.11
CA GLN A 148 18.71 11.75 14.29
C GLN A 148 19.00 12.06 15.76
N ILE A 149 18.05 11.73 16.66
CA ILE A 149 18.24 11.89 18.10
C ILE A 149 19.41 11.04 18.61
N SER A 150 19.44 9.77 18.19
CA SER A 150 20.51 8.83 18.54
C SER A 150 21.89 9.30 18.07
N LYS A 151 21.99 9.87 16.84
CA LYS A 151 23.23 10.48 16.34
C LYS A 151 23.70 11.67 17.17
N LYS A 152 22.77 12.55 17.59
CA LYS A 152 23.10 13.67 18.49
C LYS A 152 23.65 13.17 19.82
N ALA A 153 23.17 12.03 20.31
CA ALA A 153 23.70 11.33 21.47
C ALA A 153 25.02 10.57 21.19
N LYS A 154 25.61 10.75 19.99
CA LYS A 154 26.91 10.19 19.57
C LYS A 154 26.97 8.66 19.47
N PHE A 155 25.85 7.95 19.31
CA PHE A 155 25.86 6.52 19.02
C PHE A 155 26.38 6.24 17.60
N LYS A 156 27.42 5.38 17.43
CA LYS A 156 28.08 5.12 16.14
C LYS A 156 27.15 4.43 15.13
N ASN A 157 26.32 3.48 15.56
CA ASN A 157 25.45 2.67 14.69
C ASN A 157 23.95 3.05 14.83
N SER A 158 23.66 4.33 15.05
CA SER A 158 22.32 4.84 15.34
C SER A 158 21.22 4.26 14.45
N ARG A 159 21.40 4.31 13.14
CA ARG A 159 20.39 3.81 12.18
C ARG A 159 20.12 2.31 12.37
N ASN A 160 21.14 1.49 12.49
CA ASN A 160 20.97 0.05 12.64
C ASN A 160 20.36 -0.31 14.00
N MET A 161 20.72 0.39 15.08
CA MET A 161 20.13 0.20 16.40
C MET A 161 18.64 0.53 16.40
N VAL A 162 18.24 1.63 15.76
CA VAL A 162 16.81 2.00 15.63
C VAL A 162 16.06 0.98 14.78
N ILE A 163 16.58 0.59 13.62
CA ILE A 163 15.96 -0.45 12.78
C ILE A 163 15.80 -1.76 13.55
N GLN A 164 16.83 -2.18 14.29
CA GLN A 164 16.77 -3.42 15.09
C GLN A 164 15.71 -3.33 16.19
N THR A 165 15.55 -2.17 16.83
CA THR A 165 14.50 -1.96 17.84
C THR A 165 13.11 -2.09 17.22
N PHE A 166 12.85 -1.46 16.07
CA PHE A 166 11.57 -1.61 15.36
C PHE A 166 11.31 -3.05 14.94
N LEU A 167 12.28 -3.68 14.28
CA LEU A 167 12.13 -5.05 13.78
C LEU A 167 11.89 -6.03 14.93
N GLY A 168 12.68 -5.95 16.00
CA GLY A 168 12.54 -6.81 17.17
C GLY A 168 11.19 -6.64 17.86
N SER A 169 10.72 -5.39 18.00
CA SER A 169 9.41 -5.11 18.60
C SER A 169 8.25 -5.66 17.76
N LEU A 170 8.34 -5.55 16.43
CA LEU A 170 7.32 -6.12 15.52
C LEU A 170 7.34 -7.66 15.55
N LEU A 171 8.52 -8.28 15.55
CA LEU A 171 8.63 -9.73 15.64
C LEU A 171 8.10 -10.26 16.96
N LEU A 172 8.37 -9.56 18.06
CA LEU A 172 7.84 -9.91 19.39
C LEU A 172 6.32 -9.82 19.41
N LEU A 173 5.74 -8.75 18.86
CA LEU A 173 4.29 -8.57 18.74
C LEU A 173 3.64 -9.74 17.97
N LEU A 174 4.26 -10.16 16.86
CA LEU A 174 3.78 -11.27 16.05
C LEU A 174 3.90 -12.62 16.77
N SER A 175 4.97 -12.83 17.54
CA SER A 175 5.22 -14.12 18.23
C SER A 175 4.32 -14.30 19.46
N GLU A 176 4.11 -13.25 20.25
CA GLU A 176 3.27 -13.31 21.46
C GLU A 176 1.76 -13.30 21.12
N LYS A 177 1.37 -12.91 19.91
CA LYS A 177 -0.04 -12.76 19.50
C LYS A 177 -0.86 -11.90 20.46
N ASP A 178 -0.19 -10.96 21.13
CA ASP A 178 -0.78 -10.05 22.09
C ASP A 178 -1.12 -8.69 21.45
N GLU A 179 -1.98 -7.92 22.09
CA GLU A 179 -2.33 -6.58 21.62
C GLU A 179 -1.18 -5.58 21.89
N PRO A 180 -0.93 -4.63 20.97
CA PRO A 180 0.13 -3.63 21.13
C PRO A 180 0.06 -2.88 22.47
N VAL A 181 -1.15 -2.62 22.97
CA VAL A 181 -1.36 -1.93 24.25
C VAL A 181 -0.84 -2.75 25.43
N ASN A 182 -0.93 -4.06 25.38
CA ASN A 182 -0.45 -4.93 26.44
C ASN A 182 1.07 -5.03 26.45
N LEU A 183 1.69 -5.20 25.26
CA LEU A 183 3.14 -5.18 25.15
C LEU A 183 3.72 -3.83 25.59
N LYS A 184 3.08 -2.72 25.24
CA LYS A 184 3.46 -1.39 25.73
C LYS A 184 3.47 -1.35 27.27
N LYS A 185 2.43 -1.87 27.94
CA LYS A 185 2.37 -1.94 29.40
C LYS A 185 3.50 -2.79 29.99
N LYS A 186 3.82 -3.95 29.38
CA LYS A 186 4.91 -4.83 29.86
C LYS A 186 6.28 -4.15 29.91
N VAL A 187 6.54 -3.19 29.01
CA VAL A 187 7.82 -2.43 28.96
C VAL A 187 7.74 -1.05 29.64
N THR A 188 6.63 -0.73 30.31
CA THR A 188 6.41 0.55 30.98
C THR A 188 6.29 0.33 32.48
N SER A 189 7.44 0.36 33.19
CA SER A 189 7.46 0.29 34.65
C SER A 189 7.06 1.63 35.25
N LYS A 190 6.37 1.56 36.40
CA LYS A 190 5.98 2.76 37.18
C LYS A 190 7.22 3.56 37.63
N GLY A 191 7.23 4.86 37.36
CA GLY A 191 8.37 5.76 37.65
C GLY A 191 9.55 5.58 36.68
N GLY A 192 9.42 4.74 35.65
CA GLY A 192 10.51 4.45 34.69
C GLY A 192 10.65 5.48 33.56
N THR A 193 11.75 5.38 32.83
CA THR A 193 12.07 6.27 31.70
C THR A 193 11.04 6.15 30.58
N THR A 194 10.52 4.93 30.33
CA THR A 194 9.49 4.69 29.33
C THR A 194 8.18 5.38 29.69
N GLU A 195 7.75 5.31 30.95
CA GLU A 195 6.54 6.02 31.41
C GLU A 195 6.68 7.53 31.23
N SER A 196 7.84 8.10 31.59
CA SER A 196 8.12 9.52 31.41
C SER A 196 8.06 9.94 29.93
N ALA A 197 8.59 9.14 29.02
CA ALA A 197 8.52 9.42 27.59
C ALA A 197 7.08 9.31 27.07
N LEU A 198 6.35 8.27 27.45
CA LEU A 198 4.96 8.05 27.03
C LEU A 198 4.03 9.13 27.58
N SER A 199 4.29 9.66 28.77
CA SER A 199 3.50 10.77 29.33
C SER A 199 3.50 12.01 28.45
N ILE A 200 4.59 12.27 27.73
CA ILE A 200 4.66 13.35 26.72
C ILE A 200 3.95 12.98 25.43
N LEU A 201 4.22 11.78 24.91
CA LEU A 201 3.66 11.34 23.62
C LEU A 201 2.13 11.16 23.65
N GLU A 202 1.60 10.76 24.82
CA GLU A 202 0.17 10.50 25.01
C GLU A 202 -0.57 11.68 25.67
N ASN A 203 0.14 12.72 26.13
CA ASN A 203 -0.47 13.88 26.76
C ASN A 203 -1.59 14.47 25.90
N ASN A 204 -2.78 14.67 26.48
CA ASN A 204 -3.96 15.14 25.77
C ASN A 204 -4.25 14.36 24.45
N LYS A 205 -3.96 13.06 24.44
CA LYS A 205 -4.00 12.20 23.25
C LYS A 205 -3.09 12.70 22.12
N GLY A 206 -1.93 13.30 22.46
CA GLY A 206 -1.07 14.04 21.54
C GLY A 206 -0.76 13.31 20.23
N LEU A 207 -0.08 12.15 20.29
CA LEU A 207 0.23 11.37 19.08
C LEU A 207 -1.03 10.89 18.37
N ASN A 208 -2.06 10.44 19.11
CA ASN A 208 -3.33 9.98 18.52
C ASN A 208 -4.02 11.12 17.74
N ASN A 209 -4.16 12.31 18.34
CA ASN A 209 -4.76 13.46 17.70
C ASN A 209 -3.97 13.92 16.47
N LEU A 210 -2.64 13.89 16.54
CA LEU A 210 -1.77 14.24 15.43
C LEU A 210 -1.97 13.26 14.26
N MET A 211 -1.94 11.97 14.53
CA MET A 211 -2.17 10.92 13.51
C MET A 211 -3.58 11.02 12.90
N GLN A 212 -4.61 11.22 13.70
CA GLN A 212 -5.97 11.40 13.18
C GLN A 212 -6.06 12.60 12.20
N LYS A 213 -5.46 13.75 12.57
CA LYS A 213 -5.43 14.95 11.70
C LYS A 213 -4.68 14.66 10.39
N ALA A 214 -3.51 14.02 10.48
CA ALA A 214 -2.70 13.67 9.30
C ALA A 214 -3.43 12.71 8.36
N LEU A 215 -4.02 11.64 8.91
CA LEU A 215 -4.74 10.64 8.13
C LEU A 215 -6.01 11.19 7.50
N LYS A 216 -6.76 12.06 8.21
CA LYS A 216 -7.92 12.75 7.64
C LYS A 216 -7.55 13.62 6.43
N LYS A 217 -6.42 14.34 6.51
CA LYS A 217 -5.92 15.13 5.38
C LYS A 217 -5.48 14.25 4.21
N ALA A 218 -4.82 13.12 4.48
CA ALA A 218 -4.41 12.17 3.45
C ALA A 218 -5.61 11.50 2.77
N GLU A 219 -6.64 11.10 3.54
CA GLU A 219 -7.89 10.56 3.00
C GLU A 219 -8.62 11.59 2.12
N GLN A 220 -8.71 12.84 2.57
CA GLN A 220 -9.28 13.92 1.77
C GLN A 220 -8.53 14.08 0.45
N ARG A 221 -7.20 14.07 0.48
CA ARG A 221 -6.38 14.15 -0.74
C ARG A 221 -6.61 12.97 -1.68
N SER A 222 -6.75 11.76 -1.15
CA SER A 222 -7.12 10.58 -1.96
C SER A 222 -8.44 10.78 -2.70
N ARG A 223 -9.45 11.33 -2.02
CA ARG A 223 -10.77 11.65 -2.63
C ARG A 223 -10.68 12.75 -3.70
N GLU A 224 -9.82 13.75 -3.50
CA GLU A 224 -9.59 14.80 -4.51
C GLU A 224 -8.96 14.24 -5.79
N LEU A 225 -8.04 13.29 -5.67
CA LEU A 225 -7.45 12.61 -6.82
C LEU A 225 -8.46 11.81 -7.66
N ASN A 226 -9.60 11.45 -7.09
CA ASN A 226 -10.72 10.85 -7.83
C ASN A 226 -11.40 11.84 -8.81
N LYS A 227 -11.23 13.15 -8.61
CA LYS A 227 -11.90 14.18 -9.41
C LYS A 227 -11.05 14.71 -10.57
N ILE A 228 -9.79 14.31 -10.63
CA ILE A 228 -8.82 14.63 -11.68
C ILE A 228 -8.75 13.47 -12.67
#